data_a32faff66c0015c7eb7bfe01a10f7d92
#
_entry.id   a32faff66c0015c7eb7bfe01a10f7d92
#
_cell.length_a   1.000
_cell.length_b   1.000
_cell.length_c   1.000
_cell.angle_alpha   90.00
_cell.angle_beta   90.00
_cell.angle_gamma   90.00
#
_symmetry.space_group_name_H-M   'P 1'
#
loop_
_entity.id
_entity.type
_entity.pdbx_description
1 polymer ?
#
loop_
_entity_poly.entity_id
_entity_poly.type
_entity_poly.pdbx_seq_one_letter_code
_entity_poly.pdbx_strand_id
1 'polypeptide(L)'
;MMGSSQHGHMAAIGYDLYCRMLEDTVKLIKGEIEQEPIETTVDIKMDAYIPSSYIEDEIQKIEVYKKIAAIENMDDYTEIKEELEDRYSSIPEAVYNLMDIAYIKSLAKILLIEEIKENQKEIRFKFQKGFKNVNKVYRVLLSKYKDNVVLYFGETPFFAVRINTIKREEMLNFYKELLKELIENSRKK
;
A
#
# COMPACT_ATOMS: atom_id res chain seq x y z
N MET A 1 2.23 -32.29 -9.56
CA MET A 1 2.17 -31.37 -8.41
C MET A 1 2.70 -30.02 -8.84
N MET A 2 1.83 -29.19 -9.40
CA MET A 2 2.17 -27.80 -9.79
C MET A 2 0.98 -26.96 -9.34
N GLY A 3 1.21 -25.93 -8.52
CA GLY A 3 0.23 -24.88 -8.50
C GLY A 3 -0.19 -24.20 -7.23
N SER A 4 0.63 -24.07 -6.17
CA SER A 4 0.23 -23.18 -5.06
C SER A 4 0.90 -21.79 -5.08
N SER A 5 1.96 -21.60 -5.87
CA SER A 5 2.67 -20.30 -5.94
C SER A 5 2.11 -19.32 -6.97
N GLN A 6 1.24 -19.75 -7.89
CA GLN A 6 0.67 -18.86 -8.92
C GLN A 6 -0.59 -18.10 -8.46
N HIS A 7 -1.33 -18.61 -7.47
CA HIS A 7 -2.59 -17.98 -7.03
C HIS A 7 -2.40 -16.65 -6.29
N GLY A 8 -1.39 -16.52 -5.44
CA GLY A 8 -1.12 -15.27 -4.71
C GLY A 8 -0.66 -14.13 -5.63
N HIS A 9 0.16 -14.45 -6.63
CA HIS A 9 0.67 -13.45 -7.58
C HIS A 9 -0.43 -12.95 -8.53
N MET A 10 -1.33 -13.82 -8.97
CA MET A 10 -2.49 -13.45 -9.79
C MET A 10 -3.52 -12.62 -9.01
N ALA A 11 -3.71 -12.88 -7.72
CA ALA A 11 -4.63 -12.10 -6.89
C ALA A 11 -4.11 -10.66 -6.65
N ALA A 12 -2.81 -10.49 -6.41
CA ALA A 12 -2.20 -9.16 -6.28
C ALA A 12 -2.24 -8.36 -7.59
N ILE A 13 -1.96 -9.00 -8.74
CA ILE A 13 -2.08 -8.40 -10.07
C ILE A 13 -3.56 -8.06 -10.37
N GLY A 14 -4.51 -8.90 -9.98
CA GLY A 14 -5.93 -8.64 -10.15
C GLY A 14 -6.41 -7.42 -9.37
N TYR A 15 -5.91 -7.22 -8.16
CA TYR A 15 -6.21 -6.05 -7.34
C TYR A 15 -5.66 -4.75 -7.96
N ASP A 16 -4.41 -4.73 -8.38
CA ASP A 16 -3.81 -3.57 -9.04
C ASP A 16 -4.52 -3.22 -10.36
N LEU A 17 -4.81 -4.22 -11.20
CA LEU A 17 -5.56 -4.01 -12.43
C LEU A 17 -6.96 -3.46 -12.15
N TYR A 18 -7.61 -3.97 -11.12
CA TYR A 18 -8.94 -3.54 -10.71
C TYR A 18 -8.94 -2.10 -10.18
N CYS A 19 -7.98 -1.73 -9.35
CA CYS A 19 -7.81 -0.36 -8.87
C CYS A 19 -7.57 0.61 -10.04
N ARG A 20 -6.76 0.24 -11.03
CA ARG A 20 -6.55 1.02 -12.26
C ARG A 20 -7.84 1.25 -13.03
N MET A 21 -8.62 0.19 -13.25
CA MET A 21 -9.91 0.30 -13.96
C MET A 21 -10.89 1.22 -13.22
N LEU A 22 -10.89 1.22 -11.88
CA LEU A 22 -11.72 2.11 -11.08
C LEU A 22 -11.25 3.56 -11.17
N GLU A 23 -9.95 3.80 -11.05
CA GLU A 23 -9.36 5.13 -11.17
C GLU A 23 -9.65 5.74 -12.55
N ASP A 24 -9.53 4.96 -13.62
CA ASP A 24 -9.84 5.40 -14.98
C ASP A 24 -11.34 5.71 -15.16
N THR A 25 -12.22 4.92 -14.56
CA THR A 25 -13.66 5.15 -14.59
C THR A 25 -14.05 6.42 -13.83
N VAL A 26 -13.44 6.68 -12.67
CA VAL A 26 -13.66 7.88 -11.86
C VAL A 26 -13.15 9.14 -12.59
N LYS A 27 -11.99 9.06 -13.26
CA LYS A 27 -11.46 10.15 -14.09
C LYS A 27 -12.40 10.53 -15.23
N LEU A 28 -12.98 9.53 -15.89
CA LEU A 28 -13.97 9.75 -16.98
C LEU A 28 -15.26 10.42 -16.49
N ILE A 29 -15.69 10.13 -15.27
CA ILE A 29 -16.93 10.67 -14.69
C ILE A 29 -16.74 12.11 -14.18
N LYS A 30 -15.55 12.46 -13.65
CA LYS A 30 -15.31 13.78 -13.04
C LYS A 30 -14.93 14.89 -14.02
N GLY A 31 -14.52 14.58 -15.25
CA GLY A 31 -14.18 15.60 -16.26
C GLY A 31 -13.02 16.53 -15.86
N GLU A 32 -12.28 16.21 -14.82
CA GLU A 32 -11.19 17.01 -14.27
C GLU A 32 -9.88 16.62 -14.94
N ILE A 33 -9.49 17.44 -15.93
CA ILE A 33 -8.12 17.47 -16.44
C ILE A 33 -7.39 18.51 -15.58
N GLU A 34 -6.81 18.07 -14.44
CA GLU A 34 -5.70 18.83 -13.80
C GLU A 34 -4.96 17.94 -12.83
N GLN A 35 -3.67 17.68 -13.15
CA GLN A 35 -2.68 16.82 -12.50
C GLN A 35 -3.07 15.34 -12.50
N GLU A 36 -2.32 14.55 -13.25
CA GLU A 36 -2.43 13.08 -13.18
C GLU A 36 -2.34 12.65 -11.72
N PRO A 37 -3.39 12.01 -11.16
CA PRO A 37 -3.32 11.54 -9.79
C PRO A 37 -2.15 10.58 -9.69
N ILE A 38 -1.33 10.77 -8.66
CA ILE A 38 -0.16 9.94 -8.39
C ILE A 38 -0.62 8.51 -8.26
N GLU A 39 -0.30 7.69 -9.25
CA GLU A 39 -0.55 6.26 -9.19
C GLU A 39 0.55 5.62 -8.34
N THR A 40 0.26 5.38 -7.07
CA THR A 40 1.17 4.64 -6.19
C THR A 40 0.97 3.15 -6.40
N THR A 41 2.00 2.44 -6.82
CA THR A 41 2.03 0.97 -6.87
C THR A 41 2.65 0.39 -5.61
N VAL A 42 2.03 -0.68 -5.08
CA VAL A 42 2.50 -1.39 -3.89
C VAL A 42 2.66 -2.87 -4.23
N ASP A 43 3.91 -3.31 -4.41
CA ASP A 43 4.28 -4.69 -4.70
C ASP A 43 4.89 -5.34 -3.45
N ILE A 44 4.04 -5.89 -2.62
CA ILE A 44 4.38 -6.58 -1.37
C ILE A 44 4.08 -8.07 -1.52
N LYS A 45 5.00 -8.92 -1.05
CA LYS A 45 4.86 -10.39 -1.10
C LYS A 45 3.94 -10.91 0.00
N MET A 46 2.64 -10.64 -0.10
CA MET A 46 1.65 -11.05 0.88
C MET A 46 0.35 -11.47 0.20
N ASP A 47 -0.30 -12.49 0.74
CA ASP A 47 -1.63 -12.90 0.27
C ASP A 47 -2.66 -11.85 0.71
N ALA A 48 -3.25 -11.16 -0.26
CA ALA A 48 -4.19 -10.09 -0.05
C ALA A 48 -5.31 -10.15 -1.08
N TYR A 49 -6.43 -10.77 -0.69
CA TYR A 49 -7.59 -10.98 -1.56
C TYR A 49 -8.83 -11.29 -0.71
N ILE A 50 -10.01 -11.24 -1.34
CA ILE A 50 -11.27 -11.65 -0.72
C ILE A 50 -11.55 -13.08 -1.11
N PRO A 51 -11.45 -14.07 -0.18
CA PRO A 51 -11.77 -15.48 -0.47
C PRO A 51 -13.25 -15.66 -0.84
N SER A 52 -13.55 -16.56 -1.77
CA SER A 52 -14.94 -16.90 -2.11
C SER A 52 -15.67 -17.60 -0.95
N SER A 53 -14.93 -18.17 -0.01
CA SER A 53 -15.48 -18.71 1.24
C SER A 53 -15.93 -17.61 2.22
N TYR A 54 -15.45 -16.38 2.07
CA TYR A 54 -15.82 -15.23 2.89
C TYR A 54 -16.96 -14.43 2.25
N ILE A 55 -16.82 -14.08 0.97
CA ILE A 55 -17.87 -13.43 0.17
C ILE A 55 -18.05 -14.24 -1.11
N GLU A 56 -19.15 -14.97 -1.20
CA GLU A 56 -19.44 -15.85 -2.34
C GLU A 56 -19.95 -15.06 -3.57
N ASP A 57 -20.77 -14.04 -3.33
CA ASP A 57 -21.37 -13.23 -4.37
C ASP A 57 -20.33 -12.30 -5.03
N GLU A 58 -20.14 -12.46 -6.34
CA GLU A 58 -19.12 -11.70 -7.09
C GLU A 58 -19.42 -10.19 -7.14
N ILE A 59 -20.70 -9.78 -7.13
CA ILE A 59 -21.07 -8.37 -7.16
C ILE A 59 -20.72 -7.72 -5.81
N GLN A 60 -21.08 -8.38 -4.72
CA GLN A 60 -20.74 -7.92 -3.36
C GLN A 60 -19.23 -7.89 -3.15
N LYS A 61 -18.50 -8.89 -3.67
CA LYS A 61 -17.05 -8.93 -3.63
C LYS A 61 -16.43 -7.71 -4.32
N ILE A 62 -16.92 -7.37 -5.51
CA ILE A 62 -16.50 -6.18 -6.25
C ILE A 62 -16.78 -4.90 -5.46
N GLU A 63 -17.96 -4.78 -4.83
CA GLU A 63 -18.29 -3.62 -3.99
C GLU A 63 -17.34 -3.48 -2.80
N VAL A 64 -16.99 -4.60 -2.15
CA VAL A 64 -16.04 -4.59 -1.02
C VAL A 64 -14.63 -4.23 -1.49
N TYR A 65 -14.18 -4.74 -2.64
CA TYR A 65 -12.89 -4.31 -3.21
C TYR A 65 -12.85 -2.79 -3.47
N LYS A 66 -13.95 -2.22 -3.99
CA LYS A 66 -14.06 -0.77 -4.20
C LYS A 66 -13.95 0.02 -2.90
N LYS A 67 -14.65 -0.42 -1.87
CA LYS A 67 -14.61 0.23 -0.54
C LYS A 67 -13.20 0.16 0.04
N ILE A 68 -12.56 -1.01 0.00
CA ILE A 68 -11.19 -1.17 0.50
C ILE A 68 -10.22 -0.29 -0.28
N ALA A 69 -10.35 -0.21 -1.61
CA ALA A 69 -9.50 0.64 -2.46
C ALA A 69 -9.66 2.15 -2.16
N ALA A 70 -10.78 2.55 -1.58
CA ALA A 70 -11.07 3.93 -1.22
C ALA A 70 -10.56 4.33 0.18
N ILE A 71 -9.87 3.45 0.91
CA ILE A 71 -9.29 3.78 2.21
C ILE A 71 -8.22 4.86 2.04
N GLU A 72 -8.46 6.04 2.64
CA GLU A 72 -7.52 7.16 2.65
C GLU A 72 -6.93 7.44 4.04
N ASN A 73 -7.62 7.03 5.09
CA ASN A 73 -7.23 7.29 6.48
C ASN A 73 -7.66 6.15 7.42
N MET A 74 -7.38 6.30 8.71
CA MET A 74 -7.68 5.27 9.70
C MET A 74 -9.17 5.18 10.06
N ASP A 75 -9.92 6.26 9.88
CA ASP A 75 -11.36 6.29 10.13
C ASP A 75 -12.07 5.44 9.06
N ASP A 76 -11.71 5.63 7.78
CA ASP A 76 -12.22 4.80 6.67
C ASP A 76 -11.89 3.32 6.89
N TYR A 77 -10.67 3.04 7.32
CA TYR A 77 -10.24 1.66 7.63
C TYR A 77 -11.13 1.03 8.71
N THR A 78 -11.40 1.77 9.78
CA THR A 78 -12.21 1.30 10.91
C THR A 78 -13.66 1.08 10.50
N GLU A 79 -14.24 2.03 9.74
CA GLU A 79 -15.62 1.93 9.25
C GLU A 79 -15.81 0.69 8.35
N ILE A 80 -14.89 0.46 7.42
CA ILE A 80 -14.95 -0.71 6.54
C ILE A 80 -14.77 -2.00 7.34
N LYS A 81 -13.87 -2.02 8.31
CA LYS A 81 -13.68 -3.17 9.19
C LYS A 81 -14.96 -3.52 9.94
N GLU A 82 -15.59 -2.54 10.57
CA GLU A 82 -16.85 -2.73 11.30
C GLU A 82 -17.98 -3.21 10.38
N GLU A 83 -18.10 -2.64 9.17
CA GLU A 83 -19.07 -3.10 8.17
C GLU A 83 -18.86 -4.56 7.77
N LEU A 84 -17.59 -4.95 7.54
CA LEU A 84 -17.27 -6.31 7.14
C LEU A 84 -17.52 -7.34 8.25
N GLU A 85 -17.19 -7.00 9.50
CA GLU A 85 -17.47 -7.84 10.66
C GLU A 85 -18.99 -8.00 10.91
N ASP A 86 -19.76 -6.95 10.71
CA ASP A 86 -21.22 -6.97 10.88
C ASP A 86 -21.93 -7.78 9.79
N ARG A 87 -21.49 -7.65 8.53
CA ARG A 87 -22.16 -8.29 7.37
C ARG A 87 -21.73 -9.73 7.13
N TYR A 88 -20.44 -10.04 7.35
CA TYR A 88 -19.83 -11.30 6.90
C TYR A 88 -19.14 -12.08 8.02
N SER A 89 -19.26 -11.68 9.27
CA SER A 89 -18.57 -12.29 10.42
C SER A 89 -17.07 -12.01 10.49
N SER A 90 -16.28 -12.90 11.11
CA SER A 90 -14.84 -12.68 11.32
C SER A 90 -14.07 -12.51 10.00
N ILE A 91 -13.31 -11.42 9.90
CA ILE A 91 -12.54 -11.07 8.70
C ILE A 91 -11.34 -12.02 8.56
N PRO A 92 -11.15 -12.68 7.40
CA PRO A 92 -9.97 -13.48 7.12
C PRO A 92 -8.69 -12.65 7.05
N GLU A 93 -7.56 -13.28 7.39
CA GLU A 93 -6.23 -12.63 7.34
C GLU A 93 -5.93 -12.01 5.96
N ALA A 94 -6.27 -12.70 4.86
CA ALA A 94 -6.06 -12.19 3.50
C ALA A 94 -6.83 -10.89 3.22
N VAL A 95 -8.00 -10.71 3.84
CA VAL A 95 -8.80 -9.47 3.73
C VAL A 95 -8.20 -8.37 4.62
N TYR A 96 -7.72 -8.69 5.81
CA TYR A 96 -6.96 -7.72 6.63
C TYR A 96 -5.72 -7.23 5.91
N ASN A 97 -4.96 -8.14 5.29
CA ASN A 97 -3.78 -7.79 4.51
C ASN A 97 -4.14 -6.84 3.35
N LEU A 98 -5.27 -7.09 2.68
CA LEU A 98 -5.78 -6.24 1.61
C LEU A 98 -6.11 -4.83 2.11
N MET A 99 -6.78 -4.71 3.25
CA MET A 99 -7.09 -3.42 3.88
C MET A 99 -5.82 -2.69 4.31
N ASP A 100 -4.85 -3.40 4.89
CA ASP A 100 -3.57 -2.84 5.29
C ASP A 100 -2.76 -2.32 4.10
N ILE A 101 -2.74 -3.06 2.98
CA ILE A 101 -2.07 -2.63 1.74
C ILE A 101 -2.75 -1.38 1.18
N ALA A 102 -4.08 -1.30 1.19
CA ALA A 102 -4.79 -0.09 0.76
C ALA A 102 -4.44 1.12 1.64
N TYR A 103 -4.37 0.94 2.94
CA TYR A 103 -3.96 1.99 3.88
C TYR A 103 -2.47 2.38 3.71
N ILE A 104 -1.58 1.43 3.50
CA ILE A 104 -0.16 1.69 3.17
C ILE A 104 -0.07 2.53 1.88
N LYS A 105 -0.86 2.20 0.85
CA LYS A 105 -0.94 2.96 -0.41
C LYS A 105 -1.38 4.41 -0.16
N SER A 106 -2.36 4.65 0.70
CA SER A 106 -2.82 6.00 1.05
C SER A 106 -1.72 6.82 1.76
N LEU A 107 -0.99 6.21 2.71
CA LEU A 107 0.13 6.85 3.39
C LEU A 107 1.27 7.18 2.42
N ALA A 108 1.57 6.28 1.48
CA ALA A 108 2.59 6.49 0.46
C ALA A 108 2.26 7.65 -0.47
N LYS A 109 1.00 7.82 -0.86
CA LYS A 109 0.51 8.97 -1.65
C LYS A 109 0.79 10.30 -0.94
N ILE A 110 0.59 10.39 0.37
CA ILE A 110 0.88 11.62 1.15
C ILE A 110 2.36 12.01 1.06
N LEU A 111 3.26 11.04 0.98
CA LEU A 111 4.70 11.23 0.85
C LEU A 111 5.17 11.37 -0.61
N LEU A 112 4.27 11.36 -1.58
CA LEU A 112 4.59 11.36 -3.01
C LEU A 112 5.49 10.17 -3.41
N ILE A 113 5.27 9.01 -2.80
CA ILE A 113 5.90 7.75 -3.16
C ILE A 113 5.11 7.13 -4.29
N GLU A 114 5.72 6.95 -5.46
CA GLU A 114 5.09 6.34 -6.64
C GLU A 114 5.18 4.82 -6.66
N GLU A 115 6.19 4.23 -5.99
CA GLU A 115 6.36 2.78 -5.96
C GLU A 115 6.90 2.31 -4.60
N ILE A 116 6.27 1.28 -4.05
CA ILE A 116 6.81 0.47 -2.95
C ILE A 116 7.02 -0.93 -3.50
N LYS A 117 8.26 -1.42 -3.48
CA LYS A 117 8.62 -2.74 -3.99
C LYS A 117 9.42 -3.55 -2.98
N GLU A 118 8.90 -4.71 -2.63
CA GLU A 118 9.55 -5.67 -1.74
C GLU A 118 10.33 -6.71 -2.54
N ASN A 119 11.56 -6.98 -2.14
CA ASN A 119 12.32 -8.16 -2.57
C ASN A 119 12.76 -8.98 -1.35
N GLN A 120 13.57 -10.01 -1.55
CA GLN A 120 14.00 -10.90 -0.48
C GLN A 120 14.88 -10.23 0.60
N LYS A 121 15.49 -9.09 0.33
CA LYS A 121 16.50 -8.46 1.20
C LYS A 121 16.08 -7.10 1.71
N GLU A 122 15.29 -6.37 0.93
CA GLU A 122 14.95 -4.98 1.18
C GLU A 122 13.57 -4.61 0.66
N ILE A 123 13.02 -3.54 1.21
CA ILE A 123 11.87 -2.82 0.67
C ILE A 123 12.38 -1.51 0.09
N ARG A 124 12.04 -1.23 -1.16
CA ARG A 124 12.38 0.02 -1.83
C ARG A 124 11.15 0.92 -1.92
N PHE A 125 11.35 2.20 -1.59
CA PHE A 125 10.37 3.26 -1.67
C PHE A 125 10.87 4.32 -2.64
N LYS A 126 10.23 4.45 -3.79
CA LYS A 126 10.61 5.36 -4.84
C LYS A 126 9.70 6.58 -4.84
N PHE A 127 10.27 7.77 -4.72
CA PHE A 127 9.54 9.02 -4.78
C PHE A 127 9.29 9.45 -6.23
N GLN A 128 8.32 10.32 -6.41
CA GLN A 128 8.14 11.01 -7.67
C GLN A 128 9.35 11.85 -8.04
N LYS A 129 9.52 12.01 -9.35
CA LYS A 129 10.54 12.93 -9.89
C LYS A 129 10.36 14.32 -9.31
N GLY A 130 11.46 14.90 -8.81
CA GLY A 130 11.46 16.25 -8.26
C GLY A 130 10.89 16.39 -6.85
N PHE A 131 10.75 15.32 -6.08
CA PHE A 131 10.33 15.39 -4.68
C PHE A 131 11.27 16.30 -3.85
N LYS A 132 10.75 17.42 -3.35
CA LYS A 132 11.57 18.49 -2.71
C LYS A 132 11.99 18.18 -1.26
N ASN A 133 11.21 17.37 -0.54
CA ASN A 133 11.44 17.11 0.89
C ASN A 133 12.34 15.90 1.18
N VAL A 134 13.05 15.40 0.18
CA VAL A 134 13.89 14.20 0.27
C VAL A 134 14.90 14.27 1.43
N ASN A 135 15.53 15.43 1.64
CA ASN A 135 16.52 15.61 2.70
C ASN A 135 15.94 15.47 4.11
N LYS A 136 14.69 15.92 4.33
CA LYS A 136 14.00 15.73 5.61
C LYS A 136 13.73 14.26 5.88
N VAL A 137 13.18 13.56 4.89
CA VAL A 137 12.92 12.13 4.98
C VAL A 137 14.20 11.34 5.24
N TYR A 138 15.25 11.62 4.50
CA TYR A 138 16.53 10.91 4.63
C TYR A 138 17.20 11.14 5.99
N ARG A 139 17.06 12.32 6.56
CA ARG A 139 17.56 12.62 7.91
C ARG A 139 16.88 11.75 8.97
N VAL A 140 15.56 11.59 8.88
CA VAL A 140 14.79 10.69 9.77
C VAL A 140 15.23 9.23 9.61
N LEU A 141 15.35 8.78 8.37
CA LEU A 141 15.76 7.41 8.07
C LEU A 141 17.16 7.09 8.59
N LEU A 142 18.13 7.97 8.39
CA LEU A 142 19.49 7.81 8.90
C LEU A 142 19.55 7.80 10.43
N SER A 143 18.74 8.63 11.09
CA SER A 143 18.73 8.64 12.56
C SER A 143 18.21 7.35 13.17
N LYS A 144 17.25 6.69 12.51
CA LYS A 144 16.56 5.50 13.05
C LYS A 144 17.14 4.18 12.54
N TYR A 145 17.41 4.10 11.25
CA TYR A 145 17.78 2.84 10.59
C TYR A 145 19.27 2.70 10.31
N LYS A 146 20.05 3.81 10.41
CA LYS A 146 21.52 3.80 10.27
C LYS A 146 21.99 2.94 9.09
N ASP A 147 22.69 1.83 9.38
CA ASP A 147 23.29 0.92 8.38
C ASP A 147 22.25 0.05 7.64
N ASN A 148 21.00 0.05 8.10
CA ASN A 148 19.92 -0.73 7.48
C ASN A 148 19.15 0.05 6.40
N VAL A 149 19.57 1.27 6.08
CA VAL A 149 18.94 2.07 5.02
C VAL A 149 19.94 2.41 3.93
N VAL A 150 19.48 2.31 2.68
CA VAL A 150 20.20 2.79 1.49
C VAL A 150 19.44 3.99 0.94
N LEU A 151 20.15 5.10 0.68
CA LEU A 151 19.59 6.34 0.18
C LEU A 151 20.15 6.66 -1.20
N TYR A 152 19.29 7.05 -2.13
CA TYR A 152 19.68 7.47 -3.47
C TYR A 152 19.18 8.89 -3.76
N PHE A 153 20.12 9.77 -4.15
CA PHE A 153 19.90 11.17 -4.48
C PHE A 153 20.01 11.40 -5.99
N GLY A 154 18.96 11.11 -6.73
CA GLY A 154 18.92 11.29 -8.18
C GLY A 154 17.69 12.08 -8.61
N GLU A 155 17.43 12.12 -9.92
CA GLU A 155 16.21 12.75 -10.46
C GLU A 155 14.94 12.11 -9.88
N THR A 156 14.98 10.81 -9.68
CA THR A 156 13.94 10.02 -9.03
C THR A 156 14.52 9.45 -7.74
N PRO A 157 14.43 10.17 -6.62
CA PRO A 157 15.03 9.72 -5.37
C PRO A 157 14.30 8.50 -4.83
N PHE A 158 15.05 7.62 -4.15
CA PHE A 158 14.48 6.47 -3.47
C PHE A 158 15.26 6.16 -2.19
N PHE A 159 14.62 5.45 -1.28
CA PHE A 159 15.32 4.77 -0.19
C PHE A 159 14.93 3.30 -0.15
N ALA A 160 15.82 2.49 0.40
CA ALA A 160 15.54 1.08 0.66
C ALA A 160 15.90 0.73 2.10
N VAL A 161 15.03 -0.05 2.75
CA VAL A 161 15.25 -0.54 4.12
C VAL A 161 15.48 -2.04 4.07
N ARG A 162 16.56 -2.52 4.69
CA ARG A 162 16.85 -3.95 4.82
C ARG A 162 15.88 -4.60 5.79
N ILE A 163 15.34 -5.76 5.41
CA ILE A 163 14.29 -6.46 6.15
C ILE A 163 14.73 -7.76 6.81
N ASN A 164 16.03 -8.04 6.83
CA ASN A 164 16.57 -9.33 7.32
C ASN A 164 16.19 -9.65 8.76
N THR A 165 15.81 -8.65 9.55
CA THR A 165 15.46 -8.78 10.98
C THR A 165 13.96 -8.65 11.24
N ILE A 166 13.14 -8.38 10.21
CA ILE A 166 11.70 -8.16 10.36
C ILE A 166 11.00 -9.47 10.07
N LYS A 167 10.19 -9.95 11.01
CA LYS A 167 9.37 -11.13 10.81
C LYS A 167 8.25 -10.86 9.80
N ARG A 168 7.83 -11.87 9.05
CA ARG A 168 6.82 -11.74 8.00
C ARG A 168 5.48 -11.22 8.54
N GLU A 169 5.05 -11.71 9.67
CA GLU A 169 3.84 -11.31 10.38
C GLU A 169 3.85 -9.84 10.88
N GLU A 170 5.04 -9.25 11.07
CA GLU A 170 5.22 -7.86 11.48
C GLU A 170 5.38 -6.90 10.31
N MET A 171 5.47 -7.41 9.08
CA MET A 171 5.86 -6.63 7.90
C MET A 171 4.88 -5.50 7.59
N LEU A 172 3.57 -5.78 7.53
CA LEU A 172 2.57 -4.75 7.23
C LEU A 172 2.53 -3.65 8.30
N ASN A 173 2.72 -4.04 9.57
CA ASN A 173 2.82 -3.06 10.64
C ASN A 173 4.07 -2.19 10.50
N PHE A 174 5.20 -2.79 10.13
CA PHE A 174 6.43 -2.05 9.84
C PHE A 174 6.23 -1.00 8.74
N TYR A 175 5.57 -1.33 7.64
CA TYR A 175 5.26 -0.36 6.57
C TYR A 175 4.43 0.82 7.10
N LYS A 176 3.36 0.51 7.84
CA LYS A 176 2.45 1.53 8.39
C LYS A 176 3.20 2.49 9.34
N GLU A 177 3.96 1.95 10.28
CA GLU A 177 4.71 2.74 11.26
C GLU A 177 5.80 3.59 10.60
N LEU A 178 6.57 3.02 9.65
CA LEU A 178 7.59 3.75 8.91
C LEU A 178 6.98 4.95 8.16
N LEU A 179 5.91 4.72 7.40
CA LEU A 179 5.30 5.79 6.60
C LEU A 179 4.65 6.87 7.48
N LYS A 180 3.97 6.51 8.57
CA LYS A 180 3.41 7.46 9.53
C LYS A 180 4.50 8.35 10.12
N GLU A 181 5.58 7.76 10.56
CA GLU A 181 6.72 8.51 11.13
C GLU A 181 7.32 9.50 10.12
N LEU A 182 7.49 9.08 8.88
CA LEU A 182 7.99 9.95 7.82
C LEU A 182 7.02 11.11 7.53
N ILE A 183 5.71 10.86 7.55
CA ILE A 183 4.68 11.90 7.39
C ILE A 183 4.74 12.92 8.53
N GLU A 184 4.77 12.45 9.78
CA GLU A 184 4.84 13.31 10.96
C GLU A 184 6.07 14.22 10.95
N ASN A 185 7.23 13.65 10.61
CA ASN A 185 8.48 14.41 10.59
C ASN A 185 8.61 15.31 9.34
N SER A 186 7.95 15.01 8.24
CA SER A 186 7.91 15.88 7.07
C SER A 186 7.10 17.17 7.30
N ARG A 187 6.14 17.13 8.23
CA ARG A 187 5.25 18.25 8.60
C ARG A 187 5.84 19.17 9.67
N LYS A 188 6.81 18.71 10.45
CA LYS A 188 7.50 19.54 11.44
C LYS A 188 8.35 20.59 10.70
N LYS A 189 8.13 21.88 11.04
CA LYS A 189 8.86 23.04 10.48
C LYS A 189 10.32 23.05 10.88
#